data_34d454205665811e93b80b07c4398172
#
_entry.id   34d454205665811e93b80b07c4398172
#
_cell.length_a   1.000
_cell.length_b   1.000
_cell.length_c   1.000
_cell.angle_alpha   90.00
_cell.angle_beta   90.00
_cell.angle_gamma   90.00
#
_symmetry.space_group_name_H-M   'P 1'
#
loop_
_entity.id
_entity.type
_entity.pdbx_description
1 polymer ?
#
loop_
_entity_poly.entity_id
_entity_poly.type
_entity_poly.pdbx_seq_one_letter_code
_entity_poly.pdbx_strand_id
1 'polypeptide(L)'
;MSLTFKEAMDGWNNTFITGDPSHLSNIVTDDFMCRPTEGNETLAQVLEWATNCSSVLGDYKVIHEDEHSLCGFHSVINPEKPVKRTKMVYMFLRDGKIAVYHCHEIVPD
;
A
#
# COMPACT_ATOMS: atom_id res chain seq x y z
N MET A 1 10.62 -13.00 -11.24
CA MET A 1 10.31 -13.08 -9.81
C MET A 1 9.16 -12.16 -9.47
N SER A 2 8.23 -12.63 -8.66
CA SER A 2 7.09 -11.84 -8.25
C SER A 2 7.43 -10.92 -7.08
N LEU A 3 6.66 -9.83 -6.99
CA LEU A 3 6.72 -8.91 -5.87
C LEU A 3 6.25 -9.60 -4.59
N THR A 4 6.96 -9.41 -3.49
CA THR A 4 6.52 -9.92 -2.19
C THR A 4 5.68 -8.87 -1.46
N PHE A 5 4.91 -9.31 -0.47
CA PHE A 5 4.11 -8.40 0.37
C PHE A 5 5.01 -7.36 1.05
N LYS A 6 6.15 -7.80 1.58
CA LYS A 6 7.10 -6.89 2.23
C LYS A 6 7.63 -5.85 1.26
N GLU A 7 8.02 -6.27 0.05
CA GLU A 7 8.51 -5.33 -0.98
C GLU A 7 7.42 -4.31 -1.36
N ALA A 8 6.18 -4.75 -1.46
CA ALA A 8 5.07 -3.85 -1.75
C ALA A 8 4.88 -2.82 -0.62
N MET A 9 4.88 -3.29 0.62
CA MET A 9 4.72 -2.38 1.76
C MET A 9 5.90 -1.44 1.90
N ASP A 10 7.12 -1.92 1.64
CA ASP A 10 8.32 -1.09 1.66
C ASP A 10 8.25 0.01 0.59
N GLY A 11 7.70 -0.29 -0.58
CA GLY A 11 7.49 0.70 -1.64
C GLY A 11 6.57 1.83 -1.19
N TRP A 12 5.43 1.49 -0.59
CA TRP A 12 4.51 2.48 -0.02
C TRP A 12 5.20 3.29 1.08
N ASN A 13 5.82 2.58 2.03
CA ASN A 13 6.44 3.22 3.18
C ASN A 13 7.57 4.17 2.78
N ASN A 14 8.41 3.75 1.84
CA ASN A 14 9.51 4.59 1.36
C ASN A 14 8.99 5.82 0.62
N THR A 15 7.89 5.71 -0.12
CA THR A 15 7.26 6.87 -0.75
C THR A 15 6.76 7.85 0.30
N PHE A 16 6.12 7.37 1.37
CA PHE A 16 5.67 8.23 2.47
C PHE A 16 6.83 8.93 3.16
N ILE A 17 7.90 8.19 3.46
CA ILE A 17 9.03 8.72 4.24
C ILE A 17 9.86 9.71 3.42
N THR A 18 10.13 9.41 2.17
CA THR A 18 11.05 10.21 1.34
C THR A 18 10.35 11.27 0.50
N GLY A 19 9.07 11.09 0.22
CA GLY A 19 8.35 11.94 -0.73
C GLY A 19 8.72 11.68 -2.18
N ASP A 20 9.47 10.61 -2.47
CA ASP A 20 9.88 10.23 -3.81
C ASP A 20 8.87 9.22 -4.39
N PRO A 21 8.12 9.57 -5.46
CA PRO A 21 7.11 8.69 -6.00
C PRO A 21 7.65 7.44 -6.68
N SER A 22 8.95 7.40 -7.00
CA SER A 22 9.53 6.27 -7.74
C SER A 22 9.49 4.96 -6.95
N HIS A 23 9.54 5.02 -5.63
CA HIS A 23 9.47 3.82 -4.79
C HIS A 23 8.16 3.05 -5.02
N LEU A 24 7.07 3.78 -5.20
CA LEU A 24 5.77 3.17 -5.46
C LEU A 24 5.53 2.97 -6.96
N SER A 25 5.83 3.98 -7.79
CA SER A 25 5.55 3.90 -9.21
C SER A 25 6.29 2.78 -9.91
N ASN A 26 7.43 2.35 -9.39
CA ASN A 26 8.21 1.26 -9.97
C ASN A 26 7.60 -0.13 -9.72
N ILE A 27 6.69 -0.26 -8.78
CA ILE A 27 6.09 -1.55 -8.40
C ILE A 27 4.62 -1.66 -8.76
N VAL A 28 4.07 -0.67 -9.46
CA VAL A 28 2.67 -0.68 -9.88
C VAL A 28 2.56 -0.60 -11.40
N THR A 29 1.42 -1.03 -11.93
CA THR A 29 1.15 -0.92 -13.38
C THR A 29 0.73 0.51 -13.73
N ASP A 30 0.79 0.86 -15.02
CA ASP A 30 0.40 2.19 -15.48
C ASP A 30 -1.08 2.48 -15.24
N ASP A 31 -1.91 1.45 -15.26
CA ASP A 31 -3.35 1.56 -15.03
C ASP A 31 -3.76 1.20 -13.61
N PHE A 32 -2.81 1.26 -12.69
CA PHE A 32 -3.03 0.95 -11.27
C PHE A 32 -4.25 1.68 -10.69
N MET A 33 -5.02 0.96 -9.90
CA MET A 33 -6.17 1.52 -9.17
C MET A 33 -6.05 1.17 -7.69
N CYS A 34 -6.21 2.16 -6.85
CA CYS A 34 -6.34 1.96 -5.41
C CYS A 34 -7.83 1.99 -5.04
N ARG A 35 -8.26 1.01 -4.30
CA ARG A 35 -9.66 0.88 -3.86
C ARG A 35 -9.72 0.86 -2.34
N PRO A 36 -9.72 2.03 -1.70
CA PRO A 36 -9.95 2.12 -0.26
C PRO A 36 -11.42 1.81 0.03
N THR A 37 -11.79 1.83 1.31
CA THR A 37 -13.18 1.57 1.72
C THR A 37 -14.17 2.49 0.99
N GLU A 38 -13.76 3.72 0.70
CA GLU A 38 -14.60 4.70 0.00
C GLU A 38 -13.94 5.13 -1.31
N GLY A 39 -14.61 4.83 -2.42
CA GLY A 39 -14.22 5.32 -3.74
C GLY A 39 -13.09 4.56 -4.41
N ASN A 40 -12.63 5.11 -5.51
CA ASN A 40 -11.49 4.59 -6.28
C ASN A 40 -10.52 5.72 -6.54
N GLU A 41 -9.23 5.41 -6.52
CA GLU A 41 -8.18 6.39 -6.77
C GLU A 41 -7.26 5.90 -7.89
N THR A 42 -6.93 6.79 -8.82
CA THR A 42 -5.98 6.50 -9.89
C THR A 42 -4.54 6.58 -9.36
N LEU A 43 -3.59 6.10 -10.16
CA LEU A 43 -2.17 6.19 -9.81
C LEU A 43 -1.75 7.64 -9.54
N ALA A 44 -2.18 8.58 -10.38
CA ALA A 44 -1.84 9.99 -10.21
C ALA A 44 -2.35 10.54 -8.88
N GLN A 45 -3.58 10.21 -8.51
CA GLN A 45 -4.16 10.64 -7.23
C GLN A 45 -3.42 10.02 -6.05
N VAL A 46 -3.09 8.73 -6.14
CA VAL A 46 -2.36 8.03 -5.08
C VAL A 46 -0.97 8.64 -4.89
N LEU A 47 -0.23 8.87 -5.97
CA LEU A 47 1.11 9.45 -5.88
C LEU A 47 1.07 10.86 -5.31
N GLU A 48 0.03 11.63 -5.62
CA GLU A 48 -0.12 12.98 -5.09
C GLU A 48 -0.23 12.97 -3.55
N TRP A 49 -1.13 12.16 -3.00
CA TRP A 49 -1.26 12.15 -1.55
C TRP A 49 -0.14 11.37 -0.86
N ALA A 50 0.39 10.32 -1.49
CA ALA A 50 1.44 9.50 -0.89
C ALA A 50 2.74 10.26 -0.72
N THR A 51 3.11 11.11 -1.68
CA THR A 51 4.33 11.91 -1.59
C THR A 51 4.23 13.06 -0.58
N ASN A 52 3.03 13.38 -0.13
CA ASN A 52 2.77 14.41 0.88
C ASN A 52 2.33 13.82 2.22
N CYS A 53 2.42 12.51 2.37
CA CYS A 53 1.97 11.81 3.57
C CYS A 53 3.15 11.61 4.53
N SER A 54 2.90 11.79 5.81
CA SER A 54 3.92 11.58 6.85
C SER A 54 3.75 10.27 7.61
N SER A 55 2.87 9.41 7.14
CA SER A 55 2.59 8.15 7.82
C SER A 55 3.75 7.16 7.72
N VAL A 56 3.86 6.28 8.70
CA VAL A 56 4.85 5.21 8.73
C VAL A 56 4.13 3.88 8.84
N LEU A 57 4.51 2.93 7.99
CA LEU A 57 3.95 1.58 7.97
C LEU A 57 4.86 0.63 8.74
N GLY A 58 4.27 -0.37 9.38
CA GLY A 58 5.03 -1.38 10.10
C GLY A 58 4.18 -2.60 10.43
N ASP A 59 4.72 -3.49 11.28
CA ASP A 59 4.02 -4.67 11.77
C ASP A 59 3.38 -5.49 10.65
N TYR A 60 4.15 -5.78 9.61
CA TYR A 60 3.66 -6.53 8.46
C TYR A 60 3.32 -7.97 8.85
N LYS A 61 2.13 -8.42 8.47
CA LYS A 61 1.71 -9.80 8.66
C LYS A 61 1.16 -10.32 7.34
N VAL A 62 1.88 -11.27 6.74
CA VAL A 62 1.48 -11.86 5.46
C VAL A 62 0.47 -12.97 5.71
N ILE A 63 -0.66 -12.94 5.02
CA ILE A 63 -1.67 -13.99 5.06
C ILE A 63 -1.55 -14.86 3.83
N HIS A 64 -1.36 -14.25 2.65
CA HIS A 64 -1.27 -14.96 1.39
C HIS A 64 -0.31 -14.21 0.47
N GLU A 65 0.50 -14.97 -0.26
CA GLU A 65 1.51 -14.39 -1.14
C GLU A 65 1.80 -15.37 -2.27
N ASP A 66 1.47 -14.96 -3.50
CA ASP A 66 1.85 -15.72 -4.70
C ASP A 66 2.08 -14.75 -5.86
N GLU A 67 2.27 -15.29 -7.07
CA GLU A 67 2.58 -14.46 -8.25
C GLU A 67 1.39 -13.65 -8.77
N HIS A 68 0.19 -13.92 -8.28
CA HIS A 68 -1.04 -13.26 -8.74
C HIS A 68 -1.66 -12.33 -7.71
N SER A 69 -1.38 -12.55 -6.43
CA SER A 69 -2.02 -11.76 -5.37
C SER A 69 -1.21 -11.74 -4.08
N LEU A 70 -1.40 -10.68 -3.33
CA LEU A 70 -0.78 -10.51 -2.03
C LEU A 70 -1.87 -10.07 -1.05
N CYS A 71 -1.86 -10.63 0.16
CA CYS A 71 -2.83 -10.28 1.19
C CYS A 71 -2.15 -10.28 2.55
N GLY A 72 -2.46 -9.28 3.36
CA GLY A 72 -1.89 -9.20 4.69
C GLY A 72 -2.37 -7.99 5.45
N PHE A 73 -1.72 -7.76 6.58
CA PHE A 73 -2.01 -6.62 7.45
C PHE A 73 -0.75 -5.79 7.64
N HIS A 74 -0.96 -4.50 7.91
CA HIS A 74 0.11 -3.64 8.41
C HIS A 74 -0.47 -2.62 9.37
N SER A 75 0.39 -2.07 10.22
CA SER A 75 0.01 -0.92 11.03
C SER A 75 0.34 0.35 10.27
N VAL A 76 -0.34 1.44 10.64
CA VAL A 76 -0.03 2.78 10.15
C VAL A 76 -0.08 3.75 11.32
N ILE A 77 0.94 4.59 11.42
CA ILE A 77 1.03 5.65 12.43
C ILE A 77 1.24 6.96 11.69
N ASN A 78 0.35 7.91 11.93
CA ASN A 78 0.48 9.27 11.41
C ASN A 78 1.00 10.16 12.54
N PRO A 79 2.11 10.89 12.35
CA PRO A 79 2.67 11.76 13.41
C PRO A 79 1.70 12.81 13.94
N GLU A 80 0.76 13.26 13.12
CA GLU A 80 -0.23 14.26 13.56
C GLU A 80 -1.30 13.65 14.45
N LYS A 81 -1.52 12.35 14.32
CA LYS A 81 -2.47 11.60 15.15
C LYS A 81 -1.80 10.28 15.53
N PRO A 82 -1.01 10.27 16.60
CA PRO A 82 -0.16 9.12 16.94
C PRO A 82 -0.94 7.93 17.50
N VAL A 83 -2.06 7.59 16.86
CA VAL A 83 -2.84 6.40 17.18
C VAL A 83 -2.50 5.36 16.13
N LYS A 84 -2.02 4.22 16.60
CA LYS A 84 -1.69 3.09 15.72
C LYS A 84 -2.97 2.48 15.18
N ARG A 85 -3.08 2.40 13.86
CA ARG A 85 -4.22 1.77 13.19
C ARG A 85 -3.74 0.55 12.43
N THR A 86 -4.64 -0.40 12.20
CA THR A 86 -4.34 -1.60 11.41
C THR A 86 -5.13 -1.56 10.12
N LYS A 87 -4.44 -1.85 9.02
CA LYS A 87 -5.04 -1.94 7.70
C LYS A 87 -4.93 -3.36 7.18
N MET A 88 -6.00 -3.85 6.55
CA MET A 88 -5.95 -5.08 5.77
C MET A 88 -5.77 -4.69 4.31
N VAL A 89 -4.82 -5.35 3.65
CA VAL A 89 -4.45 -5.02 2.27
C VAL A 89 -4.58 -6.26 1.41
N TYR A 90 -5.20 -6.10 0.25
CA TYR A 90 -5.31 -7.15 -0.76
C TYR A 90 -4.90 -6.56 -2.10
N MET A 91 -3.92 -7.17 -2.74
CA MET A 91 -3.37 -6.68 -4.00
C MET A 91 -3.47 -7.74 -5.08
N PHE A 92 -3.90 -7.33 -6.28
CA PHE A 92 -3.82 -8.16 -7.48
C PHE A 92 -2.62 -7.74 -8.29
N LEU A 93 -1.82 -8.72 -8.71
CA LEU A 93 -0.61 -8.49 -9.48
C LEU A 93 -0.84 -8.82 -10.96
N ARG A 94 -0.18 -8.07 -11.84
CA ARG A 94 -0.11 -8.34 -13.26
C ARG A 94 1.35 -8.10 -13.70
N ASP A 95 1.96 -9.12 -14.29
CA ASP A 95 3.35 -9.06 -14.72
C ASP A 95 4.31 -8.65 -13.59
N GLY A 96 4.04 -9.15 -12.39
CA GLY A 96 4.88 -8.88 -11.23
C GLY A 96 4.71 -7.52 -10.58
N LYS A 97 3.73 -6.73 -11.02
CA LYS A 97 3.45 -5.39 -10.48
C LYS A 97 2.02 -5.30 -9.96
N ILE A 98 1.80 -4.40 -9.02
CA ILE A 98 0.46 -4.21 -8.44
C ILE A 98 -0.43 -3.52 -9.46
N ALA A 99 -1.52 -4.18 -9.86
CA ALA A 99 -2.52 -3.60 -10.76
C ALA A 99 -3.71 -3.01 -9.97
N VAL A 100 -4.13 -3.69 -8.90
CA VAL A 100 -5.23 -3.23 -8.05
C VAL A 100 -4.80 -3.39 -6.59
N TYR A 101 -5.08 -2.37 -5.79
CA TYR A 101 -4.74 -2.32 -4.37
C TYR A 101 -6.00 -2.03 -3.57
N HIS A 102 -6.41 -3.00 -2.75
CA HIS A 102 -7.53 -2.84 -1.82
C HIS A 102 -6.96 -2.59 -0.42
N CYS A 103 -7.46 -1.56 0.24
CA CYS A 103 -7.01 -1.23 1.59
C CYS A 103 -8.22 -0.91 2.46
N HIS A 104 -8.37 -1.62 3.56
CA HIS A 104 -9.49 -1.44 4.48
C HIS A 104 -8.98 -1.32 5.91
N GLU A 105 -9.49 -0.33 6.62
CA GLU A 105 -9.14 -0.16 8.01
C GLU A 105 -9.88 -1.19 8.87
N ILE A 106 -9.14 -1.82 9.77
CA ILE A 106 -9.73 -2.72 10.75
C ILE A 106 -10.04 -1.90 11.99
N VAL A 107 -11.33 -1.81 12.32
CA VAL A 107 -11.78 -1.07 13.50
C VAL A 107 -11.85 -2.06 14.65
N PRO A 108 -11.10 -1.83 15.74
CA PRO A 108 -11.19 -2.70 16.90
C PRO A 108 -12.56 -2.59 17.58
N ASP A 109 -13.02 -3.69 18.12
CA ASP A 109 -14.28 -3.73 18.86
C ASP A 109 -14.18 -2.98 20.19
#